data_ea43b3f87e36ab841761f148b764fbc2
#
_entry.id   ea43b3f87e36ab841761f148b764fbc2
#
_cell.length_a   1.000
_cell.length_b   1.000
_cell.length_c   1.000
_cell.angle_alpha   90.00
_cell.angle_beta   90.00
_cell.angle_gamma   90.00
#
_symmetry.space_group_name_H-M   'P 1'
#
loop_
_entity.id
_entity.type
_entity.pdbx_description
1 polymer ?
#
loop_
_entity_poly.entity_id
_entity_poly.type
_entity_poly.pdbx_seq_one_letter_code
_entity_poly.pdbx_strand_id
1 'polypeptide(L)'
;MGIESQVRKSSLIPVISDFLFPDAEHILGELSKLNAVHDVFLLMADARFAYDVPRVSDGWIDVFDIESGRTRVLSRREVGRLADRANTWQDEVARMAKDADLDVVRVGLDRWEMETALVEFAAERRLRKM
;
A
#
# COMPACT_ATOMS: atom_id res chain seq x y z
N MET A 1 -20.15 -3.04 13.17
CA MET A 1 -18.73 -2.72 13.18
C MET A 1 -18.52 -1.33 13.74
N GLY A 2 -17.49 -1.11 14.57
CA GLY A 2 -17.32 0.14 15.33
C GLY A 2 -17.18 1.41 14.49
N ILE A 3 -16.56 1.32 13.32
CA ILE A 3 -16.40 2.48 12.43
C ILE A 3 -17.75 2.92 11.88
N GLU A 4 -18.56 2.01 11.44
CA GLU A 4 -19.88 2.32 10.88
C GLU A 4 -20.83 2.92 11.93
N SER A 5 -20.75 2.43 13.18
CA SER A 5 -21.59 2.95 14.26
C SER A 5 -21.16 4.32 14.74
N GLN A 6 -19.87 4.67 14.57
CA GLN A 6 -19.31 5.95 15.02
C GLN A 6 -19.43 7.04 13.97
N VAL A 7 -19.47 6.69 12.68
CA VAL A 7 -19.50 7.64 11.57
C VAL A 7 -20.90 7.67 10.98
N ARG A 8 -21.67 8.67 11.36
CA ARG A 8 -23.08 8.80 10.95
C ARG A 8 -23.27 9.43 9.57
N LYS A 9 -22.28 10.16 9.09
CA LYS A 9 -22.30 10.81 7.79
C LYS A 9 -21.22 10.24 6.90
N SER A 10 -21.41 10.38 5.61
CA SER A 10 -20.41 10.06 4.63
C SER A 10 -19.09 10.76 4.95
N SER A 11 -18.03 10.01 5.13
CA SER A 11 -16.70 10.51 5.50
C SER A 11 -15.66 10.04 4.51
N LEU A 12 -14.56 10.78 4.44
CA LEU A 12 -13.39 10.38 3.67
C LEU A 12 -12.49 9.54 4.58
N ILE A 13 -12.27 8.27 4.21
CA ILE A 13 -11.51 7.33 5.02
C ILE A 13 -10.27 6.87 4.26
N PRO A 14 -9.08 7.39 4.59
CA PRO A 14 -7.84 6.88 4.00
C PRO A 14 -7.40 5.60 4.72
N VAL A 15 -6.97 4.61 3.96
CA VAL A 15 -6.39 3.38 4.50
C VAL A 15 -4.94 3.30 4.02
N ILE A 16 -4.01 3.31 4.96
CA ILE A 16 -2.58 3.34 4.67
C ILE A 16 -1.98 1.99 5.03
N SER A 17 -1.38 1.30 4.06
CA SER A 17 -0.78 -0.01 4.27
C SER A 17 0.11 -0.37 3.07
N ASP A 18 1.06 -1.28 3.28
CA ASP A 18 1.79 -1.90 2.17
C ASP A 18 1.02 -3.07 1.54
N PHE A 19 -0.03 -3.55 2.20
CA PHE A 19 -0.87 -4.67 1.78
C PHE A 19 -0.11 -5.98 1.53
N LEU A 20 1.06 -6.13 2.15
CA LEU A 20 1.89 -7.34 2.01
C LEU A 20 1.47 -8.42 3.01
N PHE A 21 0.20 -8.82 2.96
CA PHE A 21 -0.33 -9.88 3.82
C PHE A 21 -1.33 -10.73 3.02
N PRO A 22 -1.48 -12.03 3.37
CA PRO A 22 -2.28 -12.96 2.58
C PRO A 22 -3.79 -12.65 2.56
N ASP A 23 -4.31 -11.98 3.59
CA ASP A 23 -5.74 -11.68 3.71
C ASP A 23 -6.17 -10.42 2.95
N ALA A 24 -5.33 -9.89 2.07
CA ALA A 24 -5.61 -8.63 1.36
C ALA A 24 -6.95 -8.66 0.63
N GLU A 25 -7.28 -9.76 -0.04
CA GLU A 25 -8.54 -9.90 -0.76
C GLU A 25 -9.75 -9.75 0.18
N HIS A 26 -9.69 -10.41 1.33
CA HIS A 26 -10.76 -10.32 2.32
C HIS A 26 -10.90 -8.89 2.86
N ILE A 27 -9.80 -8.25 3.19
CA ILE A 27 -9.78 -6.87 3.69
C ILE A 27 -10.34 -5.90 2.64
N LEU A 28 -9.97 -6.08 1.37
CA LEU A 28 -10.52 -5.25 0.29
C LEU A 28 -12.03 -5.44 0.15
N GLY A 29 -12.54 -6.65 0.35
CA GLY A 29 -13.97 -6.91 0.38
C GLY A 29 -14.70 -6.14 1.48
N GLU A 30 -14.13 -6.11 2.67
CA GLU A 30 -14.67 -5.35 3.80
C GLU A 30 -14.61 -3.83 3.54
N LEU A 31 -13.51 -3.36 2.98
CA LEU A 31 -13.35 -1.95 2.62
C LEU A 31 -14.31 -1.53 1.50
N SER A 32 -14.61 -2.43 0.58
CA SER A 32 -15.58 -2.18 -0.48
C SER A 32 -16.98 -1.97 0.10
N LYS A 33 -17.36 -2.75 1.11
CA LYS A 33 -18.64 -2.57 1.82
C LYS A 33 -18.68 -1.21 2.52
N LEU A 34 -17.59 -0.84 3.17
CA LEU A 34 -17.49 0.46 3.82
C LEU A 34 -17.56 1.61 2.81
N ASN A 35 -16.99 1.41 1.63
CA ASN A 35 -17.01 2.40 0.55
C ASN A 35 -18.42 2.65 -0.01
N ALA A 36 -19.36 1.74 0.22
CA ALA A 36 -20.77 1.95 -0.18
C ALA A 36 -21.43 3.07 0.64
N VAL A 37 -20.94 3.33 1.85
CA VAL A 37 -21.50 4.32 2.76
C VAL A 37 -20.61 5.55 2.91
N HIS A 38 -19.29 5.32 2.89
CA HIS A 38 -18.28 6.35 3.04
C HIS A 38 -17.39 6.40 1.81
N ASP A 39 -16.49 7.35 1.78
CA ASP A 39 -15.52 7.48 0.69
C ASP A 39 -14.19 6.91 1.13
N VAL A 40 -13.92 5.67 0.76
CA VAL A 40 -12.70 4.94 1.14
C VAL A 40 -11.69 5.00 0.00
N PHE A 41 -10.44 5.27 0.33
CA PHE A 41 -9.36 5.17 -0.64
C PHE A 41 -8.10 4.60 0.01
N LEU A 42 -7.26 3.97 -0.81
CA LEU A 42 -6.11 3.25 -0.33
C LEU A 42 -4.83 4.00 -0.68
N LEU A 43 -3.97 4.17 0.32
CA LEU A 43 -2.62 4.68 0.14
C LEU A 43 -1.67 3.49 0.34
N MET A 44 -1.18 2.92 -0.75
CA MET A 44 -0.31 1.77 -0.71
C MET A 44 1.14 2.20 -0.65
N ALA A 45 1.82 1.89 0.46
CA ALA A 45 3.25 2.16 0.60
C ALA A 45 4.02 1.25 -0.37
N ASP A 46 4.76 1.85 -1.31
CA ASP A 46 5.44 1.10 -2.36
C ASP A 46 6.58 0.25 -1.79
N ALA A 47 6.51 -1.05 -2.00
CA ALA A 47 7.48 -2.00 -1.49
C ALA A 47 8.89 -1.82 -2.08
N ARG A 48 9.02 -1.17 -3.23
CA ARG A 48 10.34 -0.91 -3.83
C ARG A 48 11.28 -0.19 -2.88
N PHE A 49 10.76 0.68 -2.03
CA PHE A 49 11.56 1.45 -1.09
C PHE A 49 12.09 0.59 0.07
N ALA A 50 11.36 -0.45 0.46
CA ALA A 50 11.81 -1.37 1.51
C ALA A 50 12.99 -2.23 1.05
N TYR A 51 13.13 -2.43 -0.25
CA TYR A 51 14.16 -3.29 -0.85
C TYR A 51 15.18 -2.50 -1.66
N ASP A 52 15.24 -1.18 -1.48
CA ASP A 52 16.24 -0.35 -2.15
C ASP A 52 17.61 -0.60 -1.52
N VAL A 53 18.51 -1.17 -2.32
CA VAL A 53 19.83 -1.62 -1.85
C VAL A 53 20.90 -0.69 -2.38
N PRO A 54 21.83 -0.20 -1.51
CA PRO A 54 22.96 0.61 -1.97
C PRO A 54 23.79 -0.11 -3.04
N ARG A 55 24.15 0.62 -4.09
CA ARG A 55 24.94 0.07 -5.21
C ARG A 55 26.33 -0.41 -4.83
N VAL A 56 26.84 0.03 -3.69
CA VAL A 56 28.20 -0.27 -3.22
C VAL A 56 28.29 -1.45 -2.26
N SER A 57 27.24 -2.26 -2.13
CA SER A 57 27.30 -3.43 -1.25
C SER A 57 28.02 -4.59 -1.91
N ASP A 58 28.73 -5.38 -1.10
CA ASP A 58 29.58 -6.51 -1.53
C ASP A 58 28.80 -7.77 -1.91
N GLY A 59 27.54 -7.66 -2.28
CA GLY A 59 26.73 -8.80 -2.71
C GLY A 59 25.97 -9.50 -1.60
N TRP A 60 26.28 -9.23 -0.33
CA TRP A 60 25.56 -9.76 0.83
C TRP A 60 24.98 -8.64 1.67
N ILE A 61 23.75 -8.81 2.13
CA ILE A 61 22.99 -7.76 2.82
C ILE A 61 22.33 -8.36 4.05
N ASP A 62 22.43 -7.68 5.18
CA ASP A 62 21.71 -8.03 6.38
C ASP A 62 20.28 -7.47 6.27
N VAL A 63 19.29 -8.34 6.32
CA VAL A 63 17.88 -7.96 6.27
C VAL A 63 17.24 -8.30 7.60
N PHE A 64 16.66 -7.30 8.24
CA PHE A 64 15.96 -7.46 9.51
C PHE A 64 14.45 -7.54 9.24
N ASP A 65 13.84 -8.62 9.71
CA ASP A 65 12.39 -8.79 9.62
C ASP A 65 11.74 -8.22 10.89
N ILE A 66 11.03 -7.12 10.73
CA ILE A 66 10.38 -6.43 11.84
C ILE A 66 9.33 -7.31 12.52
N GLU A 67 8.63 -8.13 11.75
CA GLU A 67 7.55 -8.97 12.28
C GLU A 67 8.07 -10.14 13.09
N SER A 68 9.12 -10.82 12.62
CA SER A 68 9.68 -11.98 13.30
C SER A 68 10.84 -11.63 14.25
N GLY A 69 11.41 -10.45 14.13
CA GLY A 69 12.58 -10.03 14.88
C GLY A 69 13.87 -10.73 14.46
N ARG A 70 13.88 -11.41 13.32
CA ARG A 70 15.04 -12.17 12.85
C ARG A 70 15.84 -11.38 11.83
N THR A 71 17.15 -11.55 11.89
CA THR A 71 18.08 -11.03 10.88
C THR A 71 18.49 -12.17 9.97
N ARG A 72 18.45 -11.91 8.67
CA ARG A 72 18.89 -12.86 7.64
C ARG A 72 19.94 -12.20 6.77
N VAL A 73 20.93 -12.97 6.35
CA VAL A 73 21.94 -12.52 5.38
C VAL A 73 21.46 -12.99 4.02
N LEU A 74 21.18 -12.06 3.12
CA LEU A 74 20.69 -12.34 1.78
C LEU A 74 21.67 -11.76 0.75
N SER A 75 21.78 -12.43 -0.40
CA SER A 75 22.48 -11.87 -1.53
C SER A 75 21.63 -10.76 -2.17
N ARG A 76 22.27 -9.88 -2.94
CA ARG A 76 21.56 -8.88 -3.73
C ARG A 76 20.50 -9.50 -4.62
N ARG A 77 20.83 -10.65 -5.21
CA ARG A 77 19.91 -11.39 -6.08
C ARG A 77 18.67 -11.85 -5.32
N GLU A 78 18.84 -12.35 -4.10
CA GLU A 78 17.72 -12.77 -3.25
C GLU A 78 16.85 -11.58 -2.85
N VAL A 79 17.47 -10.46 -2.48
CA VAL A 79 16.73 -9.22 -2.16
C VAL A 79 15.96 -8.74 -3.39
N GLY A 80 16.56 -8.79 -4.58
CA GLY A 80 15.90 -8.46 -5.83
C GLY A 80 14.67 -9.34 -6.10
N ARG A 81 14.76 -10.64 -5.81
CA ARG A 81 13.63 -11.55 -5.96
C ARG A 81 12.50 -11.23 -4.98
N LEU A 82 12.84 -10.89 -3.74
CA LEU A 82 11.84 -10.49 -2.75
C LEU A 82 11.15 -9.20 -3.16
N ALA A 83 11.91 -8.24 -3.67
CA ALA A 83 11.37 -6.99 -4.19
C ALA A 83 10.41 -7.24 -5.35
N ASP A 84 10.78 -8.11 -6.28
CA ASP A 84 9.95 -8.46 -7.43
C ASP A 84 8.65 -9.13 -6.99
N ARG A 85 8.72 -10.04 -6.02
CA ARG A 85 7.52 -10.68 -5.47
C ARG A 85 6.61 -9.68 -4.79
N ALA A 86 7.17 -8.77 -4.00
CA ALA A 86 6.39 -7.74 -3.32
C ALA A 86 5.72 -6.81 -4.33
N ASN A 87 6.44 -6.39 -5.36
CA ASN A 87 5.88 -5.57 -6.43
C ASN A 87 4.76 -6.28 -7.18
N THR A 88 4.97 -7.54 -7.53
CA THR A 88 3.95 -8.35 -8.22
C THR A 88 2.70 -8.48 -7.36
N TRP A 89 2.87 -8.72 -6.08
CA TRP A 89 1.76 -8.81 -5.13
C TRP A 89 1.00 -7.48 -5.02
N GLN A 90 1.75 -6.37 -4.92
CA GLN A 90 1.12 -5.05 -4.84
C GLN A 90 0.37 -4.69 -6.13
N ASP A 91 0.88 -5.07 -7.30
CA ASP A 91 0.16 -4.92 -8.56
C ASP A 91 -1.14 -5.71 -8.55
N GLU A 92 -1.11 -6.93 -8.02
CA GLU A 92 -2.30 -7.76 -7.88
C GLU A 92 -3.32 -7.16 -6.92
N VAL A 93 -2.88 -6.66 -5.78
CA VAL A 93 -3.75 -5.99 -4.81
C VAL A 93 -4.38 -4.74 -5.41
N ALA A 94 -3.59 -3.94 -6.14
CA ALA A 94 -4.10 -2.75 -6.82
C ALA A 94 -5.18 -3.10 -7.83
N ARG A 95 -5.00 -4.20 -8.57
CA ARG A 95 -6.00 -4.70 -9.51
C ARG A 95 -7.28 -5.15 -8.79
N MET A 96 -7.13 -5.91 -7.69
CA MET A 96 -8.27 -6.34 -6.89
C MET A 96 -9.05 -5.14 -6.32
N ALA A 97 -8.33 -4.12 -5.86
CA ALA A 97 -8.94 -2.89 -5.35
C ALA A 97 -9.75 -2.19 -6.44
N LYS A 98 -9.18 -2.06 -7.62
CA LYS A 98 -9.87 -1.46 -8.76
C LYS A 98 -11.13 -2.22 -9.14
N ASP A 99 -11.07 -3.55 -9.15
CA ASP A 99 -12.23 -4.41 -9.43
C ASP A 99 -13.32 -4.26 -8.36
N ALA A 100 -12.95 -3.86 -7.15
CA ALA A 100 -13.90 -3.59 -6.06
C ALA A 100 -14.33 -2.12 -5.98
N ASP A 101 -14.04 -1.32 -7.00
CA ASP A 101 -14.33 0.12 -7.06
C ASP A 101 -13.65 0.93 -5.96
N LEU A 102 -12.49 0.48 -5.50
CA LEU A 102 -11.67 1.20 -4.53
C LEU A 102 -10.54 1.93 -5.26
N ASP A 103 -10.42 3.22 -4.99
CA ASP A 103 -9.28 3.99 -5.51
C ASP A 103 -8.02 3.65 -4.72
N VAL A 104 -6.91 3.49 -5.42
CA VAL A 104 -5.62 3.18 -4.82
C VAL A 104 -4.54 4.10 -5.41
N VAL A 105 -3.68 4.59 -4.54
CA VAL A 105 -2.48 5.35 -4.92
C VAL A 105 -1.28 4.68 -4.29
N ARG A 106 -0.29 4.35 -5.09
CA ARG A 106 1.01 3.88 -4.59
C ARG A 106 1.86 5.08 -4.26
N VAL A 107 2.35 5.14 -3.04
CA VAL A 107 3.17 6.25 -2.56
C VAL A 107 4.54 5.76 -2.13
N GLY A 108 5.56 6.54 -2.49
CA GLY A 108 6.91 6.27 -2.05
C GLY A 108 7.14 6.76 -0.63
N LEU A 109 8.28 6.37 -0.06
CA LEU A 109 8.69 6.83 1.26
C LEU A 109 9.28 8.25 1.22
N ASP A 110 9.57 8.75 0.04
CA ASP A 110 10.02 10.13 -0.12
C ASP A 110 8.86 11.08 0.19
N ARG A 111 9.09 11.95 1.17
CA ARG A 111 8.08 12.90 1.62
C ARG A 111 7.52 13.76 0.47
N TRP A 112 8.39 14.21 -0.40
CA TRP A 112 7.99 15.05 -1.54
C TRP A 112 7.09 14.29 -2.51
N GLU A 113 7.47 13.07 -2.88
CA GLU A 113 6.66 12.23 -3.76
C GLU A 113 5.30 11.93 -3.12
N MET A 114 5.29 11.64 -1.82
CA MET A 114 4.06 11.33 -1.11
C MET A 114 3.13 12.55 -1.07
N GLU A 115 3.64 13.72 -0.73
CA GLU A 115 2.85 14.94 -0.69
C GLU A 115 2.28 15.28 -2.06
N THR A 116 3.09 15.19 -3.11
CA THR A 116 2.66 15.45 -4.48
C THR A 116 1.57 14.48 -4.91
N ALA A 117 1.76 13.18 -4.66
CA ALA A 117 0.77 12.15 -5.00
C ALA A 117 -0.56 12.38 -4.28
N LEU A 118 -0.51 12.73 -3.00
CA LEU A 118 -1.71 13.00 -2.21
C LEU A 118 -2.46 14.23 -2.70
N VAL A 119 -1.75 15.30 -3.02
CA VAL A 119 -2.37 16.53 -3.52
C VAL A 119 -3.03 16.28 -4.88
N GLU A 120 -2.33 15.61 -5.80
CA GLU A 120 -2.88 15.28 -7.11
C GLU A 120 -4.10 14.36 -6.99
N PHE A 121 -4.02 13.36 -6.13
CA PHE A 121 -5.12 12.43 -5.92
C PHE A 121 -6.35 13.12 -5.34
N ALA A 122 -6.16 13.97 -4.33
CA ALA A 122 -7.26 14.71 -3.71
C ALA A 122 -7.92 15.66 -4.71
N ALA A 123 -7.13 16.36 -5.54
CA ALA A 123 -7.64 17.26 -6.56
C ALA A 123 -8.45 16.49 -7.63
N GLU A 124 -7.92 15.36 -8.08
CA GLU A 124 -8.58 14.50 -9.07
C GLU A 124 -9.93 13.98 -8.55
N ARG A 125 -9.98 13.49 -7.32
CA ARG A 125 -11.21 13.02 -6.70
C ARG A 125 -12.23 14.16 -6.56
N ARG A 126 -11.78 15.34 -6.19
CA ARG A 126 -12.65 16.52 -6.07
C ARG A 126 -13.29 16.87 -7.40
N LEU A 127 -12.53 16.83 -8.48
CA LEU A 127 -13.04 17.09 -9.84
C LEU A 127 -14.07 16.03 -10.26
N ARG A 128 -13.84 14.77 -9.95
CA ARG A 128 -14.78 13.70 -10.30
C ARG A 128 -16.10 13.81 -9.57
N LYS A 129 -16.12 14.39 -8.38
CA LYS A 129 -17.33 14.54 -7.56
C LYS A 129 -18.08 15.83 -7.81
N MET A 130 -17.54 16.69 -8.62
CA MET A 130 -18.26 17.87 -9.09
C MET A 130 -19.23 17.51 -10.22
#